data_691b02be099e490d23795ec8068fda63
#
_entry.id   691b02be099e490d23795ec8068fda63
#
_cell.length_a   1.000
_cell.length_b   1.000
_cell.length_c   1.000
_cell.angle_alpha   90.00
_cell.angle_beta   90.00
_cell.angle_gamma   90.00
#
_symmetry.space_group_name_H-M   'P 1'
#
loop_
_entity.id
_entity.type
_entity.pdbx_description
1 polymer ?
#
loop_
_entity_poly.entity_id
_entity_poly.type
_entity_poly.pdbx_seq_one_letter_code
_entity_poly.pdbx_strand_id
1 'polypeptide(L)'
;MVHQYKNNGYNIVLDVNSGAIHVVDDVTYDVIELFEDSSAKEIIEKLVDRYPQTEIEEAIQEVNELKDNEELFTEDTYKERIIDFKKRQTVVKALCLHIAHDCNLACRYCFAEEGEYHGRRALMSYETGKQALDFLIANSGSRRNLEVDFFGGEPLMNWD
;
A
#
# COMPACT_ATOMS: atom_id res chain seq x y z
N MET A 1 -0.28 12.64 9.58
CA MET A 1 0.39 12.95 8.26
C MET A 1 -0.69 13.09 7.21
N VAL A 2 -0.75 14.23 6.55
CA VAL A 2 -1.73 14.53 5.50
C VAL A 2 -1.02 14.58 4.14
N HIS A 3 -1.59 13.90 3.14
CA HIS A 3 -1.15 13.96 1.75
C HIS A 3 -2.17 14.72 0.92
N GLN A 4 -1.68 15.72 0.18
CA GLN A 4 -2.48 16.49 -0.74
C GLN A 4 -1.99 16.26 -2.17
N TYR A 5 -2.93 16.00 -3.09
CA TYR A 5 -2.61 15.86 -4.52
C TYR A 5 -3.81 16.20 -5.39
N LYS A 6 -3.54 16.54 -6.66
CA LYS A 6 -4.58 16.84 -7.65
C LYS A 6 -4.65 15.70 -8.67
N ASN A 7 -5.85 15.19 -8.92
CA ASN A 7 -6.07 14.13 -9.90
C ASN A 7 -7.39 14.33 -10.63
N ASN A 8 -7.38 14.26 -11.96
CA ASN A 8 -8.56 14.40 -12.82
C ASN A 8 -9.42 15.67 -12.53
N GLY A 9 -8.78 16.77 -12.13
CA GLY A 9 -9.46 18.04 -11.80
C GLY A 9 -10.02 18.11 -10.37
N TYR A 10 -9.77 17.12 -9.54
CA TYR A 10 -10.16 17.12 -8.12
C TYR A 10 -8.94 17.38 -7.22
N ASN A 11 -9.16 18.17 -6.18
CA ASN A 11 -8.21 18.30 -5.08
C ASN A 11 -8.52 17.22 -4.05
N ILE A 12 -7.57 16.33 -3.81
CA ILE A 12 -7.74 15.18 -2.93
C ILE A 12 -6.81 15.32 -1.74
N VAL A 13 -7.35 15.08 -0.57
CA VAL A 13 -6.65 15.12 0.71
C VAL A 13 -6.83 13.78 1.40
N LEU A 14 -5.72 13.13 1.75
CA LEU A 14 -5.69 11.85 2.46
C LEU A 14 -5.04 12.05 3.82
N ASP A 15 -5.75 11.77 4.90
CA ASP A 15 -5.13 11.58 6.19
C ASP A 15 -4.68 10.12 6.36
N VAL A 16 -3.37 9.93 6.48
CA VAL A 16 -2.77 8.59 6.51
C VAL A 16 -3.10 7.83 7.78
N ASN A 17 -3.31 8.54 8.89
CA ASN A 17 -3.52 7.90 10.19
C ASN A 17 -4.97 7.46 10.39
N SER A 18 -5.94 8.28 10.00
CA SER A 18 -7.37 7.90 10.02
C SER A 18 -7.78 7.06 8.80
N GLY A 19 -7.08 7.24 7.67
CA GLY A 19 -7.45 6.67 6.38
C GLY A 19 -8.58 7.44 5.68
N ALA A 20 -9.00 8.60 6.21
CA ALA A 20 -10.03 9.43 5.61
C ALA A 20 -9.55 10.09 4.32
N ILE A 21 -10.43 10.18 3.33
CA ILE A 21 -10.16 10.81 2.04
C ILE A 21 -11.23 11.88 1.79
N HIS A 22 -10.78 13.11 1.55
CA HIS A 22 -11.65 14.25 1.29
C HIS A 22 -11.39 14.78 -0.12
N VAL A 23 -12.48 15.21 -0.79
CA VAL A 23 -12.41 16.00 -2.02
C VAL A 23 -12.82 17.41 -1.64
N VAL A 24 -11.91 18.36 -1.84
CA VAL A 24 -12.07 19.74 -1.37
C VAL A 24 -11.95 20.73 -2.52
N ASP A 25 -12.43 21.93 -2.31
CA ASP A 25 -12.24 23.05 -3.25
C ASP A 25 -10.80 23.62 -3.17
N ASP A 26 -10.50 24.60 -4.01
CA ASP A 26 -9.14 25.18 -4.09
C ASP A 26 -8.80 25.96 -2.81
N VAL A 27 -9.75 26.64 -2.20
CA VAL A 27 -9.53 27.43 -0.98
C VAL A 27 -9.22 26.53 0.20
N THR A 28 -10.02 25.48 0.40
CA THR A 28 -9.80 24.51 1.48
C THR A 28 -8.49 23.73 1.27
N TYR A 29 -8.14 23.42 0.02
CA TYR A 29 -6.87 22.78 -0.30
C TYR A 29 -5.67 23.62 0.12
N ASP A 30 -5.66 24.91 -0.22
CA ASP A 30 -4.59 25.84 0.15
C ASP A 30 -4.56 26.14 1.66
N VAL A 31 -5.73 26.17 2.32
CA VAL A 31 -5.81 26.27 3.80
C VAL A 31 -5.17 25.07 4.47
N ILE A 32 -5.47 23.84 4.03
CA ILE A 32 -4.91 22.61 4.58
C ILE A 32 -3.38 22.58 4.47
N GLU A 33 -2.81 23.08 3.36
CA GLU A 33 -1.36 23.16 3.17
C GLU A 33 -0.65 24.00 4.24
N LEU A 34 -1.34 25.04 4.75
CA LEU A 34 -0.78 25.98 5.71
C LEU A 34 -1.16 25.66 7.17
N PHE A 35 -2.11 24.74 7.38
CA PHE A 35 -2.85 24.61 8.64
C PHE A 35 -2.00 24.17 9.83
N GLU A 36 -1.01 23.27 9.65
CA GLU A 36 -0.17 22.80 10.73
C GLU A 36 0.88 23.83 11.18
N ASP A 37 1.35 24.66 10.25
CA ASP A 37 2.50 25.57 10.45
C ASP A 37 2.10 27.04 10.65
N SER A 38 0.81 27.38 10.58
CA SER A 38 0.34 28.75 10.59
C SER A 38 -0.90 28.93 11.46
N SER A 39 -1.00 30.06 12.12
CA SER A 39 -2.25 30.46 12.82
C SER A 39 -3.32 30.87 11.82
N ALA A 40 -4.59 30.85 12.22
CA ALA A 40 -5.70 31.28 11.38
C ALA A 40 -5.49 32.68 10.79
N LYS A 41 -4.92 33.61 11.56
CA LYS A 41 -4.63 34.97 11.10
C LYS A 41 -3.57 34.96 10.00
N GLU A 42 -2.50 34.18 10.15
CA GLU A 42 -1.43 34.06 9.13
C GLU A 42 -1.92 33.40 7.86
N ILE A 43 -2.84 32.40 7.97
CA ILE A 43 -3.47 31.78 6.81
C ILE A 43 -4.28 32.82 6.02
N ILE A 44 -5.09 33.62 6.70
CA ILE A 44 -5.86 34.70 6.08
C ILE A 44 -4.93 35.69 5.39
N GLU A 45 -3.89 36.17 6.06
CA GLU A 45 -2.92 37.12 5.51
C GLU A 45 -2.21 36.59 4.26
N LYS A 46 -1.94 35.26 4.20
CA LYS A 46 -1.28 34.63 3.05
C LYS A 46 -2.21 34.40 1.86
N LEU A 47 -3.50 34.19 2.10
CA LEU A 47 -4.45 33.78 1.06
C LEU A 47 -5.40 34.87 0.61
N VAL A 48 -5.53 35.99 1.31
CA VAL A 48 -6.46 37.07 1.03
C VAL A 48 -6.29 37.72 -0.36
N ASP A 49 -5.11 37.64 -0.95
CA ASP A 49 -4.86 38.11 -2.31
C ASP A 49 -5.45 37.18 -3.40
N ARG A 50 -5.79 35.95 -3.02
CA ARG A 50 -6.29 34.91 -3.94
C ARG A 50 -7.76 34.59 -3.73
N TYR A 51 -8.25 34.67 -2.49
CA TYR A 51 -9.58 34.29 -2.09
C TYR A 51 -10.25 35.35 -1.21
N PRO A 52 -11.57 35.50 -1.24
CA PRO A 52 -12.29 36.34 -0.29
C PRO A 52 -12.03 35.90 1.15
N GLN A 53 -11.84 36.85 2.05
CA GLN A 53 -11.58 36.53 3.47
C GLN A 53 -12.65 35.62 4.08
N THR A 54 -13.91 35.80 3.74
CA THR A 54 -15.02 34.98 4.22
C THR A 54 -14.90 33.51 3.82
N GLU A 55 -14.46 33.22 2.59
CA GLU A 55 -14.26 31.85 2.12
C GLU A 55 -13.07 31.18 2.84
N ILE A 56 -12.00 31.95 3.14
CA ILE A 56 -10.85 31.44 3.91
C ILE A 56 -11.29 31.11 5.34
N GLU A 57 -12.08 31.97 5.97
CA GLU A 57 -12.58 31.76 7.32
C GLU A 57 -13.52 30.52 7.40
N GLU A 58 -14.40 30.35 6.42
CA GLU A 58 -15.25 29.17 6.29
C GLU A 58 -14.43 27.89 6.11
N ALA A 59 -13.43 27.90 5.22
CA ALA A 59 -12.54 26.78 5.01
C ALA A 59 -11.72 26.42 6.28
N ILE A 60 -11.23 27.40 7.03
CA ILE A 60 -10.54 27.17 8.30
C ILE A 60 -11.50 26.51 9.32
N GLN A 61 -12.77 26.92 9.35
CA GLN A 61 -13.75 26.30 10.24
C GLN A 61 -14.01 24.85 9.84
N GLU A 62 -14.23 24.56 8.56
CA GLU A 62 -14.42 23.19 8.06
C GLU A 62 -13.23 22.28 8.39
N VAL A 63 -12.00 22.77 8.19
CA VAL A 63 -10.80 22.03 8.53
C VAL A 63 -10.69 21.74 10.03
N ASN A 64 -11.09 22.69 10.89
CA ASN A 64 -11.16 22.46 12.35
C ASN A 64 -12.21 21.40 12.70
N GLU A 65 -13.39 21.43 12.06
CA GLU A 65 -14.43 20.42 12.27
C GLU A 65 -13.97 19.01 11.87
N LEU A 66 -13.26 18.87 10.73
CA LEU A 66 -12.67 17.59 10.32
C LEU A 66 -11.60 17.11 11.30
N LYS A 67 -10.82 18.02 11.85
CA LYS A 67 -9.81 17.70 12.87
C LYS A 67 -10.45 17.25 14.19
N ASP A 68 -11.49 17.94 14.65
CA ASP A 68 -12.20 17.61 15.89
C ASP A 68 -12.96 16.27 15.77
N ASN A 69 -13.36 15.90 14.56
CA ASN A 69 -13.96 14.60 14.23
C ASN A 69 -12.94 13.47 14.02
N GLU A 70 -11.64 13.73 14.19
CA GLU A 70 -10.57 12.76 13.93
C GLU A 70 -10.53 12.25 12.48
N GLU A 71 -10.93 13.09 11.53
CA GLU A 71 -10.92 12.78 10.09
C GLU A 71 -9.77 13.46 9.34
N LEU A 72 -9.12 14.47 9.96
CA LEU A 72 -7.99 15.19 9.38
C LEU A 72 -6.98 15.57 10.48
N PHE A 73 -5.69 15.58 10.15
CA PHE A 73 -4.58 15.87 11.08
C PHE A 73 -4.58 14.96 12.32
N THR A 74 -4.95 13.70 12.14
CA THR A 74 -5.01 12.72 13.22
C THR A 74 -3.63 12.31 13.73
N GLU A 75 -3.56 11.97 15.00
CA GLU A 75 -2.33 11.46 15.61
C GLU A 75 -2.06 10.01 15.22
N ASP A 76 -0.79 9.69 15.05
CA ASP A 76 -0.35 8.31 14.84
C ASP A 76 -0.36 7.54 16.16
N THR A 77 -1.48 6.90 16.47
CA THR A 77 -1.64 6.07 17.68
C THR A 77 -0.79 4.79 17.67
N TYR A 78 -0.21 4.43 16.52
CA TYR A 78 0.64 3.26 16.37
C TYR A 78 2.13 3.57 16.46
N LYS A 79 2.53 4.84 16.44
CA LYS A 79 3.92 5.28 16.42
C LYS A 79 4.75 4.65 17.54
N GLU A 80 4.20 4.57 18.74
CA GLU A 80 4.86 3.94 19.90
C GLU A 80 4.79 2.40 19.88
N ARG A 81 3.92 1.83 19.06
CA ARG A 81 3.73 0.39 18.92
C ARG A 81 4.48 -0.19 17.73
N ILE A 82 5.19 0.65 16.98
CA ILE A 82 5.98 0.18 15.83
C ILE A 82 7.07 -0.76 16.35
N ILE A 83 6.84 -2.04 16.15
CA ILE A 83 7.89 -3.06 16.32
C ILE A 83 8.91 -2.79 15.24
N ASP A 84 10.18 -2.62 15.63
CA ASP A 84 11.28 -2.52 14.68
C ASP A 84 11.33 -3.79 13.82
N PHE A 85 10.71 -3.72 12.63
CA PHE A 85 10.64 -4.85 11.71
C PHE A 85 12.01 -5.36 11.29
N LYS A 86 13.07 -4.53 11.40
CA LYS A 86 14.45 -4.95 11.13
C LYS A 86 15.00 -5.89 12.19
N LYS A 87 14.46 -5.84 13.41
CA LYS A 87 14.84 -6.72 14.53
C LYS A 87 13.94 -7.93 14.67
N ARG A 88 12.84 -8.01 13.89
CA ARG A 88 11.96 -9.16 13.94
C ARG A 88 12.66 -10.37 13.33
N GLN A 89 12.79 -11.46 14.08
CA GLN A 89 13.16 -12.74 13.49
C GLN A 89 12.07 -13.14 12.49
N THR A 90 12.41 -13.04 11.20
CA THR A 90 11.52 -13.50 10.13
C THR A 90 11.62 -15.03 10.08
N VAL A 91 10.53 -15.70 10.38
CA VAL A 91 10.38 -17.14 10.12
C VAL A 91 9.56 -17.33 8.86
N VAL A 92 10.04 -18.20 7.98
CA VAL A 92 9.32 -18.51 6.74
C VAL A 92 8.12 -19.38 7.07
N LYS A 93 6.94 -19.02 6.56
CA LYS A 93 5.69 -19.77 6.78
C LYS A 93 5.27 -20.53 5.53
N ALA A 94 5.50 -19.93 4.38
CA ALA A 94 4.96 -20.40 3.12
C ALA A 94 5.99 -20.24 1.99
N LEU A 95 5.91 -21.09 0.98
CA LEU A 95 6.58 -20.95 -0.31
C LEU A 95 5.56 -21.06 -1.44
N CYS A 96 5.74 -20.23 -2.44
CA CYS A 96 5.12 -20.40 -3.74
C CYS A 96 6.20 -20.90 -4.71
N LEU A 97 6.05 -22.12 -5.18
CA LEU A 97 7.01 -22.77 -6.08
C LEU A 97 6.50 -22.74 -7.50
N HIS A 98 7.18 -22.02 -8.40
CA HIS A 98 6.91 -22.04 -9.82
C HIS A 98 7.47 -23.34 -10.42
N ILE A 99 6.69 -24.43 -10.30
CA ILE A 99 7.15 -25.76 -10.70
C ILE A 99 7.10 -25.99 -12.21
N ALA A 100 6.31 -25.20 -12.94
CA ALA A 100 6.21 -25.28 -14.39
C ALA A 100 6.19 -23.89 -15.04
N HIS A 101 7.24 -23.55 -15.79
CA HIS A 101 7.26 -22.44 -16.73
C HIS A 101 6.83 -22.98 -18.13
N ASP A 102 5.70 -23.65 -18.15
CA ASP A 102 5.04 -24.18 -19.32
C ASP A 102 3.54 -24.31 -19.06
N CYS A 103 2.72 -24.25 -20.08
CA CYS A 103 1.27 -24.35 -19.96
C CYS A 103 0.65 -24.97 -21.24
N ASN A 104 -0.35 -25.81 -21.04
CA ASN A 104 -1.16 -26.38 -22.13
C ASN A 104 -2.49 -25.65 -22.31
N LEU A 105 -2.67 -24.47 -21.66
CA LEU A 105 -3.83 -23.61 -21.77
C LEU A 105 -3.46 -22.28 -22.42
N ALA A 106 -4.42 -21.64 -23.10
CA ALA A 106 -4.28 -20.31 -23.71
C ALA A 106 -5.33 -19.33 -23.16
N CYS A 107 -5.21 -18.99 -21.90
CA CYS A 107 -6.17 -18.10 -21.22
C CYS A 107 -6.01 -16.66 -21.69
N ARG A 108 -7.09 -16.01 -22.14
CA ARG A 108 -7.05 -14.61 -22.65
C ARG A 108 -6.56 -13.58 -21.64
N TYR A 109 -6.65 -13.87 -20.36
CA TYR A 109 -6.23 -13.01 -19.25
C TYR A 109 -4.90 -13.43 -18.63
N CYS A 110 -4.15 -14.33 -19.29
CA CYS A 110 -2.90 -14.85 -18.75
C CYS A 110 -1.85 -13.74 -18.69
N PHE A 111 -1.37 -13.42 -17.50
CA PHE A 111 -0.28 -12.46 -17.27
C PHE A 111 1.11 -13.08 -17.48
N ALA A 112 1.17 -14.41 -17.61
CA ALA A 112 2.39 -15.19 -17.63
C ALA A 112 2.78 -15.67 -19.04
N GLU A 113 2.16 -15.14 -20.11
CA GLU A 113 2.45 -15.50 -21.50
C GLU A 113 2.48 -17.03 -21.74
N GLU A 114 1.36 -17.69 -21.44
CA GLU A 114 1.23 -19.16 -21.52
C GLU A 114 2.22 -19.90 -20.60
N GLY A 115 2.63 -19.26 -19.50
CA GLY A 115 3.49 -19.84 -18.48
C GLY A 115 4.99 -19.57 -18.67
N GLU A 116 5.39 -18.89 -19.74
CA GLU A 116 6.82 -18.63 -20.02
C GLU A 116 7.42 -17.51 -19.18
N TYR A 117 6.62 -16.58 -18.63
CA TYR A 117 7.06 -15.46 -17.79
C TYR A 117 8.20 -14.65 -18.44
N HIS A 118 8.10 -14.32 -19.71
CA HIS A 118 9.16 -13.65 -20.50
C HIS A 118 10.50 -14.41 -20.55
N GLY A 119 10.47 -15.70 -20.29
CA GLY A 119 11.64 -16.55 -20.20
C GLY A 119 11.61 -17.69 -21.21
N ARG A 120 11.97 -18.85 -20.74
CA ARG A 120 11.94 -20.10 -21.52
C ARG A 120 11.03 -21.12 -20.85
N ARG A 121 10.43 -21.99 -21.64
CA ARG A 121 9.73 -23.16 -21.14
C ARG A 121 10.69 -24.06 -20.35
N ALA A 122 10.31 -24.37 -19.12
CA ALA A 122 11.10 -25.21 -18.23
C ALA A 122 10.21 -25.81 -17.14
N LEU A 123 10.61 -26.97 -16.68
CA LEU A 123 10.03 -27.61 -15.48
C LEU A 123 11.05 -27.59 -14.35
N MET A 124 10.59 -27.40 -13.13
CA MET A 124 11.46 -27.44 -11.93
C MET A 124 11.94 -28.88 -11.72
N SER A 125 13.24 -29.06 -11.48
CA SER A 125 13.75 -30.38 -11.15
C SER A 125 13.37 -30.77 -9.71
N TYR A 126 13.31 -32.08 -9.47
CA TYR A 126 13.08 -32.62 -8.12
C TYR A 126 14.09 -32.06 -7.10
N GLU A 127 15.38 -31.97 -7.48
CA GLU A 127 16.43 -31.47 -6.61
C GLU A 127 16.20 -30.02 -6.20
N THR A 128 15.73 -29.17 -7.12
CA THR A 128 15.40 -27.78 -6.84
C THR A 128 14.20 -27.68 -5.89
N GLY A 129 13.14 -28.43 -6.17
CA GLY A 129 11.96 -28.48 -5.32
C GLY A 129 12.30 -28.97 -3.90
N LYS A 130 13.10 -30.04 -3.81
CA LYS A 130 13.57 -30.56 -2.53
C LYS A 130 14.39 -29.51 -1.74
N GLN A 131 15.33 -28.82 -2.39
CA GLN A 131 16.11 -27.76 -1.73
C GLN A 131 15.23 -26.63 -1.23
N ALA A 132 14.18 -26.25 -1.98
CA ALA A 132 13.23 -25.24 -1.54
C ALA A 132 12.44 -25.68 -0.30
N LEU A 133 12.01 -26.93 -0.23
CA LEU A 133 11.35 -27.49 0.95
C LEU A 133 12.32 -27.62 2.14
N ASP A 134 13.52 -28.04 1.94
CA ASP A 134 14.55 -28.08 2.99
C ASP A 134 14.82 -26.66 3.54
N PHE A 135 14.86 -25.65 2.67
CA PHE A 135 14.97 -24.25 3.07
C PHE A 135 13.76 -23.80 3.91
N LEU A 136 12.54 -24.11 3.47
CA LEU A 136 11.32 -23.78 4.21
C LEU A 136 11.38 -24.36 5.63
N ILE A 137 11.69 -25.64 5.75
CA ILE A 137 11.77 -26.33 7.04
C ILE A 137 12.84 -25.72 7.93
N ALA A 138 14.05 -25.50 7.40
CA ALA A 138 15.17 -24.95 8.16
C ALA A 138 14.91 -23.52 8.67
N ASN A 139 14.08 -22.74 7.96
CA ASN A 139 13.82 -21.34 8.28
C ASN A 139 12.43 -21.07 8.88
N SER A 140 11.67 -22.12 9.20
CA SER A 140 10.30 -21.98 9.73
C SER A 140 10.23 -21.85 11.26
N GLY A 141 11.37 -21.99 11.96
CA GLY A 141 11.42 -21.93 13.42
C GLY A 141 10.57 -23.03 14.07
N SER A 142 9.70 -22.67 15.01
CA SER A 142 8.84 -23.61 15.73
C SER A 142 7.44 -23.77 15.09
N ARG A 143 7.22 -23.35 13.85
CA ARG A 143 5.92 -23.46 13.19
C ARG A 143 5.57 -24.92 12.93
N ARG A 144 4.34 -25.29 13.31
CA ARG A 144 3.83 -26.66 13.11
C ARG A 144 3.19 -26.87 11.73
N ASN A 145 2.63 -25.79 11.16
CA ASN A 145 1.96 -25.83 9.87
C ASN A 145 2.72 -24.91 8.91
N LEU A 146 3.10 -25.47 7.78
CA LEU A 146 3.76 -24.77 6.68
C LEU A 146 2.88 -24.88 5.45
N GLU A 147 2.99 -23.91 4.56
CA GLU A 147 2.19 -23.83 3.34
C GLU A 147 3.13 -23.91 2.13
N VAL A 148 2.74 -24.67 1.13
CA VAL A 148 3.44 -24.73 -0.16
C VAL A 148 2.41 -24.66 -1.27
N ASP A 149 2.51 -23.62 -2.09
CA ASP A 149 1.71 -23.46 -3.29
C ASP A 149 2.52 -23.90 -4.49
N PHE A 150 2.00 -24.85 -5.25
CA PHE A 150 2.55 -25.18 -6.56
C PHE A 150 1.92 -24.27 -7.60
N PHE A 151 2.76 -23.49 -8.26
CA PHE A 151 2.37 -22.43 -9.16
C PHE A 151 3.12 -22.52 -10.49
N GLY A 152 2.78 -21.62 -11.43
CA GLY A 152 3.45 -21.51 -12.71
C GLY A 152 2.46 -21.30 -13.85
N GLY A 153 2.75 -21.86 -15.02
CA GLY A 153 1.79 -21.93 -16.11
C GLY A 153 0.67 -22.90 -15.78
N GLU A 154 0.91 -24.20 -15.99
CA GLU A 154 0.05 -25.28 -15.50
C GLU A 154 0.89 -26.23 -14.63
N PRO A 155 0.72 -26.18 -13.31
CA PRO A 155 1.55 -26.99 -12.40
C PRO A 155 1.46 -28.49 -12.64
N LEU A 156 0.31 -29.00 -13.10
CA LEU A 156 0.13 -30.43 -13.39
C LEU A 156 0.98 -30.93 -14.57
N MET A 157 1.60 -30.04 -15.33
CA MET A 157 2.57 -30.44 -16.35
C MET A 157 3.90 -30.96 -15.73
N ASN A 158 4.10 -30.75 -14.46
CA ASN A 158 5.25 -31.25 -13.69
C ASN A 158 4.79 -32.21 -12.58
N TRP A 159 3.91 -33.14 -12.92
CA TRP A 159 3.30 -34.05 -11.94
C TRP A 159 4.14 -35.24 -11.55
N ASP A 160 5.09 -35.68 -12.40
CA ASP A 160 5.90 -36.91 -12.23
C ASP A 160 7.07 -36.79 -11.22
#